data_60aa5ab55d6b5fed71af8c67825273ea
#
_entry.id   60aa5ab55d6b5fed71af8c67825273ea
#
_cell.length_a   1.000
_cell.length_b   1.000
_cell.length_c   1.000
_cell.angle_alpha   90.00
_cell.angle_beta   90.00
_cell.angle_gamma   90.00
#
_symmetry.space_group_name_H-M   'P 1'
#
loop_
_entity.id
_entity.type
_entity.pdbx_description
1 polymer ?
#
loop_
_entity_poly.entity_id
_entity_poly.type
_entity_poly.pdbx_seq_one_letter_code
_entity_poly.pdbx_strand_id
1 'polypeptide(L)'
;MYYSQLVKTACSILFQAHRDDLDKGGYPYVFHPFYLATQMDDEASTCAALLDDVIEDHGDMYSFADLERAGFPASVLDALRLLTHAKGVPYMDYVQALAKNPIARKVKCADLRHNLDTRRIDGAAPAKRDTYLQALAYLEKTE
;
A
#
# COMPACT_ATOMS: atom_id res chain seq x y z
N MET A 1 -4.81 8.93 10.74
CA MET A 1 -3.58 9.35 10.00
C MET A 1 -2.67 10.14 10.91
N TYR A 2 -1.38 9.86 10.85
CA TYR A 2 -0.38 10.59 11.62
C TYR A 2 0.05 11.85 10.86
N TYR A 3 0.35 12.95 11.56
CA TYR A 3 0.77 14.22 10.94
C TYR A 3 2.20 14.55 11.36
N SER A 4 3.10 14.63 10.37
CA SER A 4 4.52 14.96 10.59
C SER A 4 5.15 15.49 9.29
N GLN A 5 6.37 16.00 9.38
CA GLN A 5 7.12 16.42 8.18
C GLN A 5 7.38 15.22 7.24
N LEU A 6 7.67 14.06 7.79
CA LEU A 6 7.90 12.85 6.99
C LEU A 6 6.64 12.44 6.22
N VAL A 7 5.47 12.52 6.87
CA VAL A 7 4.18 12.26 6.21
C VAL A 7 3.90 13.28 5.11
N LYS A 8 4.23 14.54 5.30
CA LYS A 8 4.12 15.56 4.23
C LYS A 8 4.97 15.19 3.02
N THR A 9 6.19 14.74 3.25
CA THR A 9 7.09 14.27 2.17
C THR A 9 6.47 13.07 1.44
N ALA A 10 5.93 12.11 2.18
CA ALA A 10 5.25 10.95 1.59
C ALA A 10 4.04 11.37 0.75
N CYS A 11 3.23 12.30 1.23
CA CYS A 11 2.08 12.84 0.48
C CYS A 11 2.54 13.50 -0.84
N SER A 12 3.60 14.29 -0.80
CA SER A 12 4.14 14.93 -1.99
C SER A 12 4.56 13.90 -3.04
N ILE A 13 5.27 12.85 -2.62
CA ILE A 13 5.68 11.76 -3.51
C ILE A 13 4.47 11.03 -4.09
N LEU A 14 3.49 10.71 -3.25
CA LEU A 14 2.26 10.06 -3.67
C LEU A 14 1.57 10.84 -4.80
N PHE A 15 1.34 12.13 -4.59
CA PHE A 15 0.63 12.95 -5.58
C PHE A 15 1.44 13.14 -6.86
N GLN A 16 2.76 13.24 -6.78
CA GLN A 16 3.61 13.31 -7.97
C GLN A 16 3.62 12.01 -8.76
N ALA A 17 3.76 10.87 -8.07
CA ALA A 17 3.87 9.57 -8.72
C ALA A 17 2.56 9.15 -9.40
N HIS A 18 1.43 9.30 -8.72
CA HIS A 18 0.13 8.84 -9.20
C HIS A 18 -0.75 9.95 -9.79
N ARG A 19 -0.14 11.04 -10.16
CA ARG A 19 -0.81 12.27 -10.64
C ARG A 19 -1.86 12.02 -11.71
N ASP A 20 -1.53 11.18 -12.69
CA ASP A 20 -2.36 10.92 -13.85
C ASP A 20 -3.04 9.55 -13.81
N ASP A 21 -2.88 8.81 -12.72
CA ASP A 21 -3.44 7.47 -12.59
C ASP A 21 -4.90 7.52 -12.17
N LEU A 22 -5.70 6.65 -12.78
CA LEU A 22 -7.11 6.44 -12.43
C LEU A 22 -7.29 5.02 -11.90
N ASP A 23 -8.23 4.83 -10.98
CA ASP A 23 -8.62 3.51 -10.53
C ASP A 23 -9.63 2.88 -11.50
N LYS A 24 -10.07 1.65 -11.21
CA LYS A 24 -11.02 0.91 -12.07
C LYS A 24 -12.39 1.59 -12.18
N GLY A 25 -12.74 2.42 -11.20
CA GLY A 25 -13.97 3.19 -11.21
C GLY A 25 -13.84 4.55 -11.91
N GLY A 26 -12.64 4.90 -12.39
CA GLY A 26 -12.36 6.17 -13.05
C GLY A 26 -12.05 7.33 -12.10
N TYR A 27 -11.91 7.08 -10.80
CA TYR A 27 -11.52 8.08 -9.82
C TYR A 27 -9.99 8.21 -9.74
N PRO A 28 -9.47 9.38 -9.28
CA PRO A 28 -8.03 9.53 -9.10
C PRO A 28 -7.46 8.41 -8.22
N TYR A 29 -6.41 7.75 -8.69
CA TYR A 29 -5.82 6.62 -7.96
C TYR A 29 -5.34 7.00 -6.56
N VAL A 30 -4.92 8.25 -6.36
CA VAL A 30 -4.46 8.75 -5.06
C VAL A 30 -5.50 8.55 -3.94
N PHE A 31 -6.78 8.44 -4.25
CA PHE A 31 -7.82 8.17 -3.25
C PHE A 31 -7.55 6.87 -2.48
N HIS A 32 -7.06 5.84 -3.15
CA HIS A 32 -6.82 4.55 -2.53
C HIS A 32 -5.68 4.60 -1.47
N PRO A 33 -4.43 4.93 -1.83
CA PRO A 33 -3.37 5.00 -0.81
C PRO A 33 -3.63 6.08 0.25
N PHE A 34 -4.27 7.18 -0.12
CA PHE A 34 -4.65 8.20 0.86
C PHE A 34 -5.65 7.66 1.88
N TYR A 35 -6.66 6.91 1.42
CA TYR A 35 -7.61 6.25 2.32
C TYR A 35 -6.90 5.26 3.26
N LEU A 36 -5.97 4.46 2.74
CA LEU A 36 -5.17 3.54 3.57
C LEU A 36 -4.46 4.31 4.69
N ALA A 37 -3.86 5.44 4.37
CA ALA A 37 -3.16 6.26 5.35
C ALA A 37 -4.09 6.77 6.45
N THR A 38 -5.36 7.06 6.14
CA THR A 38 -6.34 7.48 7.15
C THR A 38 -6.67 6.38 8.15
N GLN A 39 -6.39 5.12 7.84
CA GLN A 39 -6.59 3.97 8.71
C GLN A 39 -5.38 3.69 9.61
N MET A 40 -4.29 4.43 9.44
CA MET A 40 -3.06 4.25 10.21
C MET A 40 -2.99 5.26 11.36
N ASP A 41 -2.34 4.85 12.47
CA ASP A 41 -2.25 5.66 13.69
C ASP A 41 -0.82 6.03 14.08
N ASP A 42 0.19 5.53 13.37
CA ASP A 42 1.60 5.87 13.61
C ASP A 42 2.28 6.40 12.35
N GLU A 43 3.43 7.02 12.51
CA GLU A 43 4.17 7.66 11.41
C GLU A 43 4.64 6.65 10.36
N ALA A 44 5.23 5.54 10.80
CA ALA A 44 5.82 4.56 9.88
C ALA A 44 4.75 3.90 8.99
N SER A 45 3.64 3.45 9.58
CA SER A 45 2.56 2.82 8.80
C SER A 45 1.81 3.82 7.93
N THR A 46 1.67 5.08 8.36
CA THR A 46 1.09 6.14 7.53
C THR A 46 1.95 6.38 6.28
N CYS A 47 3.27 6.50 6.45
CA CYS A 47 4.20 6.64 5.32
C CYS A 47 4.17 5.43 4.39
N ALA A 48 4.18 4.22 4.95
CA ALA A 48 4.13 3.00 4.16
C ALA A 48 2.84 2.89 3.35
N ALA A 49 1.71 3.28 3.94
CA ALA A 49 0.42 3.29 3.23
C ALA A 49 0.41 4.27 2.06
N LEU A 50 0.94 5.48 2.26
CA LEU A 50 1.01 6.50 1.21
C LEU A 50 1.94 6.08 0.06
N LEU A 51 2.99 5.34 0.35
CA LEU A 51 4.03 4.96 -0.62
C LEU A 51 3.87 3.55 -1.17
N ASP A 52 2.83 2.81 -0.77
CA ASP A 52 2.65 1.38 -1.03
C ASP A 52 2.89 1.00 -2.50
N ASP A 53 2.27 1.73 -3.43
CA ASP A 53 2.34 1.40 -4.85
C ASP A 53 3.30 2.27 -5.65
N VAL A 54 4.02 3.18 -5.02
CA VAL A 54 4.91 4.12 -5.73
C VAL A 54 6.04 3.39 -6.47
N ILE A 55 6.74 2.51 -5.79
CA ILE A 55 7.85 1.76 -6.40
C ILE A 55 7.32 0.75 -7.42
N GLU A 56 6.23 0.06 -7.10
CA GLU A 56 5.67 -0.99 -7.96
C GLU A 56 5.15 -0.41 -9.28
N ASP A 57 4.41 0.70 -9.22
CA ASP A 57 3.76 1.30 -10.37
C ASP A 57 4.61 2.37 -11.06
N HIS A 58 5.50 3.04 -10.33
CA HIS A 58 6.30 4.17 -10.82
C HIS A 58 7.78 4.04 -10.45
N GLY A 59 8.32 2.82 -10.60
CA GLY A 59 9.74 2.56 -10.36
C GLY A 59 10.70 3.31 -11.30
N ASP A 60 10.20 3.84 -12.41
CA ASP A 60 10.93 4.75 -13.31
C ASP A 60 11.12 6.14 -12.70
N MET A 61 10.24 6.58 -11.80
CA MET A 61 10.32 7.89 -11.14
C MET A 61 11.00 7.81 -9.77
N TYR A 62 10.76 6.74 -9.01
CA TYR A 62 11.23 6.59 -7.63
C TYR A 62 11.80 5.20 -7.38
N SER A 63 13.00 5.15 -6.82
CA SER A 63 13.65 3.93 -6.32
C SER A 63 13.64 3.92 -4.79
N PHE A 64 13.97 2.78 -4.18
CA PHE A 64 14.19 2.72 -2.73
C PHE A 64 15.33 3.65 -2.28
N ALA A 65 16.38 3.80 -3.10
CA ALA A 65 17.45 4.74 -2.80
C ALA A 65 16.95 6.19 -2.77
N ASP A 66 16.03 6.56 -3.67
CA ASP A 66 15.40 7.89 -3.66
C ASP A 66 14.61 8.13 -2.38
N LEU A 67 13.86 7.13 -1.91
CA LEU A 67 13.10 7.22 -0.66
C LEU A 67 14.03 7.32 0.55
N GLU A 68 15.14 6.59 0.55
CA GLU A 68 16.14 6.70 1.60
C GLU A 68 16.73 8.10 1.66
N ARG A 69 17.09 8.68 0.51
CA ARG A 69 17.59 10.06 0.41
C ARG A 69 16.56 11.10 0.84
N ALA A 70 15.28 10.81 0.66
CA ALA A 70 14.19 11.67 1.10
C ALA A 70 13.97 11.65 2.63
N GLY A 71 14.64 10.74 3.33
CA GLY A 71 14.63 10.68 4.79
C GLY A 71 13.77 9.56 5.40
N PHE A 72 13.22 8.66 4.58
CA PHE A 72 12.42 7.55 5.11
C PHE A 72 13.31 6.54 5.83
N PRO A 73 12.95 6.15 7.06
CA PRO A 73 13.77 5.23 7.85
C PRO A 73 13.67 3.78 7.35
N ALA A 74 14.60 2.95 7.81
CA ALA A 74 14.64 1.53 7.45
C ALA A 74 13.32 0.80 7.72
N SER A 75 12.63 1.14 8.80
CA SER A 75 11.33 0.53 9.14
C SER A 75 10.29 0.72 8.05
N VAL A 76 10.25 1.89 7.41
CA VAL A 76 9.36 2.18 6.28
C VAL A 76 9.83 1.45 5.03
N LEU A 77 11.13 1.54 4.72
CA LEU A 77 11.69 0.93 3.50
C LEU A 77 11.58 -0.60 3.52
N ASP A 78 11.83 -1.23 4.66
CA ASP A 78 11.70 -2.68 4.80
C ASP A 78 10.26 -3.14 4.59
N ALA A 79 9.30 -2.42 5.17
CA ALA A 79 7.89 -2.69 4.94
C ALA A 79 7.50 -2.54 3.47
N LEU A 80 7.97 -1.49 2.81
CA LEU A 80 7.69 -1.25 1.38
C LEU A 80 8.29 -2.33 0.48
N ARG A 81 9.49 -2.83 0.80
CA ARG A 81 10.09 -3.94 0.05
C ARG A 81 9.23 -5.19 0.12
N LEU A 82 8.68 -5.49 1.30
CA LEU A 82 7.78 -6.62 1.47
C LEU A 82 6.42 -6.41 0.80
N LEU A 83 5.94 -5.18 0.75
CA LEU A 83 4.68 -4.82 0.09
C LEU A 83 4.77 -4.82 -1.43
N THR A 84 5.97 -4.71 -1.99
CA THR A 84 6.18 -4.76 -3.44
C THR A 84 6.20 -6.21 -3.91
N HIS A 85 5.19 -6.59 -4.73
CA HIS A 85 5.06 -7.96 -5.21
C HIS A 85 5.95 -8.20 -6.42
N ALA A 86 6.99 -9.02 -6.27
CA ALA A 86 7.91 -9.37 -7.35
C ALA A 86 7.25 -10.29 -8.37
N LYS A 87 7.60 -10.13 -9.66
CA LYS A 87 7.10 -10.98 -10.73
C LYS A 87 7.49 -12.44 -10.49
N GLY A 88 6.55 -13.35 -10.77
CA GLY A 88 6.78 -14.79 -10.65
C GLY A 88 6.64 -15.36 -9.25
N VAL A 89 6.47 -14.51 -8.23
CA VAL A 89 6.22 -14.96 -6.86
C VAL A 89 4.73 -15.26 -6.70
N PRO A 90 4.33 -16.48 -6.28
CA PRO A 90 2.93 -16.78 -6.02
C PRO A 90 2.35 -15.81 -4.98
N TYR A 91 1.10 -15.38 -5.18
CA TYR A 91 0.50 -14.34 -4.35
C TYR A 91 0.50 -14.69 -2.86
N MET A 92 0.15 -15.94 -2.50
CA MET A 92 0.12 -16.34 -1.09
C MET A 92 1.52 -16.44 -0.47
N ASP A 93 2.55 -16.74 -1.25
CA ASP A 93 3.94 -16.68 -0.76
C ASP A 93 4.34 -15.25 -0.42
N TYR A 94 3.97 -14.30 -1.26
CA TYR A 94 4.13 -12.87 -1.01
C TYR A 94 3.39 -12.44 0.26
N VAL A 95 2.14 -12.85 0.42
CA VAL A 95 1.33 -12.54 1.62
C VAL A 95 1.94 -13.12 2.89
N GLN A 96 2.40 -14.36 2.84
CA GLN A 96 3.04 -15.03 3.99
C GLN A 96 4.34 -14.34 4.39
N ALA A 97 5.13 -13.88 3.43
CA ALA A 97 6.38 -13.17 3.71
C ALA A 97 6.11 -11.82 4.40
N LEU A 98 5.17 -11.03 3.87
CA LEU A 98 4.87 -9.71 4.45
C LEU A 98 4.17 -9.80 5.81
N ALA A 99 3.48 -10.90 6.08
CA ALA A 99 2.76 -11.10 7.35
C ALA A 99 3.66 -11.02 8.59
N LYS A 100 4.94 -11.29 8.43
CA LYS A 100 5.93 -11.26 9.51
C LYS A 100 6.34 -9.83 9.92
N ASN A 101 6.04 -8.85 9.07
CA ASN A 101 6.36 -7.44 9.35
C ASN A 101 5.08 -6.72 9.79
N PRO A 102 5.02 -6.20 11.03
CA PRO A 102 3.79 -5.59 11.55
C PRO A 102 3.28 -4.41 10.72
N ILE A 103 4.19 -3.59 10.19
CA ILE A 103 3.82 -2.43 9.36
C ILE A 103 3.24 -2.90 8.03
N ALA A 104 3.94 -3.80 7.34
CA ALA A 104 3.50 -4.34 6.05
C ALA A 104 2.14 -5.06 6.18
N ARG A 105 1.98 -5.87 7.24
CA ARG A 105 0.72 -6.58 7.51
C ARG A 105 -0.43 -5.60 7.71
N LYS A 106 -0.23 -4.57 8.53
CA LYS A 106 -1.27 -3.57 8.82
C LYS A 106 -1.70 -2.83 7.55
N VAL A 107 -0.74 -2.40 6.75
CA VAL A 107 -1.02 -1.73 5.48
C VAL A 107 -1.75 -2.67 4.51
N LYS A 108 -1.28 -3.90 4.39
CA LYS A 108 -1.91 -4.87 3.48
C LYS A 108 -3.33 -5.24 3.89
N CYS A 109 -3.61 -5.36 5.17
CA CYS A 109 -4.99 -5.56 5.65
C CYS A 109 -5.91 -4.42 5.20
N ALA A 110 -5.47 -3.17 5.38
CA ALA A 110 -6.24 -2.01 4.93
C ALA A 110 -6.41 -1.98 3.41
N ASP A 111 -5.35 -2.31 2.68
CA ASP A 111 -5.37 -2.40 1.21
C ASP A 111 -6.41 -3.42 0.73
N LEU A 112 -6.38 -4.62 1.28
CA LEU A 112 -7.33 -5.69 0.91
C LEU A 112 -8.78 -5.30 1.24
N ARG A 113 -9.02 -4.74 2.44
CA ARG A 113 -10.37 -4.29 2.83
C ARG A 113 -10.90 -3.22 1.88
N HIS A 114 -10.05 -2.28 1.47
CA HIS A 114 -10.45 -1.23 0.56
C HIS A 114 -10.69 -1.77 -0.86
N ASN A 115 -9.86 -2.69 -1.33
CA ASN A 115 -10.05 -3.34 -2.63
C ASN A 115 -11.31 -4.23 -2.67
N LEU A 116 -11.78 -4.71 -1.53
CA LEU A 116 -13.02 -5.47 -1.41
C LEU A 116 -14.27 -4.58 -1.28
N ASP A 117 -14.09 -3.28 -1.14
CA ASP A 117 -15.21 -2.33 -1.06
C ASP A 117 -15.83 -2.13 -2.45
N THR A 118 -16.98 -2.77 -2.67
CA THR A 118 -17.66 -2.78 -3.96
C THR A 118 -18.20 -1.42 -4.38
N ARG A 119 -18.34 -0.46 -3.48
CA ARG A 119 -18.79 0.90 -3.79
C ARG A 119 -17.81 1.61 -4.74
N ARG A 120 -16.54 1.23 -4.72
CA ARG A 120 -15.51 1.81 -5.58
C ARG A 120 -15.63 1.42 -7.05
N ILE A 121 -16.38 0.38 -7.36
CA ILE A 121 -16.54 -0.18 -8.69
C ILE A 121 -18.02 -0.44 -9.00
N ASP A 122 -18.86 0.53 -8.66
CA ASP A 122 -20.31 0.51 -8.95
C ASP A 122 -21.04 -0.73 -8.40
N GLY A 123 -20.62 -1.22 -7.25
CA GLY A 123 -21.21 -2.39 -6.60
C GLY A 123 -20.74 -3.74 -7.13
N ALA A 124 -19.87 -3.76 -8.15
CA ALA A 124 -19.34 -5.00 -8.70
C ALA A 124 -18.28 -5.62 -7.77
N ALA A 125 -18.23 -6.95 -7.71
CA ALA A 125 -17.16 -7.62 -6.99
C ALA A 125 -15.84 -7.51 -7.79
N PRO A 126 -14.68 -7.32 -7.12
CA PRO A 126 -13.40 -7.33 -7.82
C PRO A 126 -13.11 -8.71 -8.43
N ALA A 127 -12.41 -8.73 -9.57
CA ALA A 127 -12.06 -9.96 -10.26
C ALA A 127 -11.26 -10.93 -9.37
N LYS A 128 -10.47 -10.40 -8.43
CA LYS A 128 -9.62 -11.17 -7.50
C LYS A 128 -10.26 -11.34 -6.12
N ARG A 129 -11.57 -11.25 -6.02
CA ARG A 129 -12.28 -11.26 -4.74
C ARG A 129 -11.88 -12.44 -3.84
N ASP A 130 -11.91 -13.66 -4.39
CA ASP A 130 -11.62 -14.85 -3.59
C ASP A 130 -10.16 -14.88 -3.11
N THR A 131 -9.23 -14.45 -3.95
CA THR A 131 -7.82 -14.32 -3.60
C THR A 131 -7.63 -13.30 -2.47
N TYR A 132 -8.30 -12.15 -2.57
CA TYR A 132 -8.22 -11.10 -1.54
C TYR A 132 -8.83 -11.55 -0.21
N LEU A 133 -9.95 -12.27 -0.24
CA LEU A 133 -10.57 -12.81 0.98
C LEU A 133 -9.67 -13.84 1.65
N GLN A 134 -9.03 -14.72 0.89
CA GLN A 134 -8.09 -15.70 1.42
C GLN A 134 -6.87 -15.02 2.07
N ALA A 135 -6.31 -14.03 1.41
CA ALA A 135 -5.16 -13.29 1.92
C ALA A 135 -5.52 -12.54 3.21
N LEU A 136 -6.67 -11.86 3.22
CA LEU A 136 -7.13 -11.12 4.39
C LEU A 136 -7.34 -12.04 5.59
N ALA A 137 -7.98 -13.19 5.37
CA ALA A 137 -8.20 -14.18 6.43
C ALA A 137 -6.87 -14.68 7.02
N TYR A 138 -5.86 -14.91 6.17
CA TYR A 138 -4.53 -15.30 6.62
C TYR A 138 -3.89 -14.22 7.49
N LEU A 139 -3.90 -12.96 7.02
CA LEU A 139 -3.28 -11.84 7.72
C LEU A 139 -3.96 -11.54 9.06
N GLU A 140 -5.28 -11.65 9.13
CA GLU A 140 -6.04 -11.42 10.37
C GLU A 140 -5.73 -12.48 11.43
N LYS A 141 -5.43 -13.71 11.03
CA LYS A 141 -5.06 -14.79 11.97
C LYS A 141 -3.66 -14.60 12.56
N THR A 142 -2.81 -13.82 11.92
CA THR A 142 -1.42 -13.62 12.36
C THR A 142 -1.25 -12.38 13.26
N GLU A 143 -2.30 -11.63 13.47
CA GLU A 143 -2.31 -10.47 14.37
C GLU A 143 -2.12 -10.84 15.84
#